data_8f9bf14746460fb566d3b69da5c08e87
#
_entry.id   8f9bf14746460fb566d3b69da5c08e87
#
_cell.length_a   1.000
_cell.length_b   1.000
_cell.length_c   1.000
_cell.angle_alpha   90.00
_cell.angle_beta   90.00
_cell.angle_gamma   90.00
#
_symmetry.space_group_name_H-M   'P 1'
#
loop_
_entity.id
_entity.type
_entity.pdbx_description
1 polymer ?
#
loop_
_entity_poly.entity_id
_entity_poly.type
_entity_poly.pdbx_seq_one_letter_code
_entity_poly.pdbx_strand_id
1 'polypeptide(L)'
;LMARSNPTVGLAAHLGQVDMRITARAGSAQRADQMLDEVADDLRARLGDFIYAEGDVTLEAAVAEALARAGHTLALVETNTGGEVAARLRSAPGGDQAAPSSLVVASLAEMGPGAPADTASQAGAEWAAVTRLAAARANLDVSLALAVCGVMDPGAGPYGAFRGETYVAIATPAAVVSTRLDVGGVDAVARRGVGNGGLNLLRQWLASAGRANQ
;
A
#
# COMPACT_ATOMS: atom_id res chain seq x y z
N LEU A 1 -8.97 -17.00 19.63
CA LEU A 1 -9.32 -17.65 18.35
C LEU A 1 -8.36 -18.79 18.03
N MET A 2 -7.04 -18.58 18.09
CA MET A 2 -6.04 -19.60 17.75
C MET A 2 -6.02 -20.83 18.67
N ALA A 3 -6.61 -20.74 19.85
CA ALA A 3 -6.72 -21.90 20.79
C ALA A 3 -7.95 -22.77 20.54
N ARG A 4 -8.82 -22.43 19.59
CA ARG A 4 -9.99 -23.25 19.25
C ARG A 4 -9.55 -24.46 18.42
N SER A 5 -10.15 -25.60 18.67
CA SER A 5 -9.91 -26.83 17.90
C SER A 5 -10.78 -26.94 16.66
N ASN A 6 -11.92 -26.27 16.65
CA ASN A 6 -12.86 -26.21 15.51
C ASN A 6 -13.90 -25.07 15.73
N PRO A 7 -14.00 -24.07 14.84
CA PRO A 7 -13.10 -23.81 13.71
C PRO A 7 -11.67 -23.49 14.12
N THR A 8 -10.70 -23.75 13.22
CA THR A 8 -9.31 -23.34 13.39
C THR A 8 -9.00 -22.11 12.57
N VAL A 9 -8.08 -21.25 13.07
CA VAL A 9 -7.55 -20.11 12.36
C VAL A 9 -6.06 -20.32 12.15
N GLY A 10 -5.67 -20.46 10.89
CA GLY A 10 -4.27 -20.52 10.47
C GLY A 10 -3.78 -19.14 10.02
N LEU A 11 -2.49 -18.86 10.18
CA LEU A 11 -1.84 -17.64 9.74
C LEU A 11 -0.68 -17.99 8.81
N ALA A 12 -0.56 -17.24 7.71
CA ALA A 12 0.59 -17.25 6.81
C ALA A 12 1.08 -15.81 6.59
N ALA A 13 2.33 -15.55 7.00
CA ALA A 13 2.93 -14.22 6.86
C ALA A 13 3.68 -14.09 5.52
N HIS A 14 3.46 -12.99 4.82
CA HIS A 14 4.08 -12.65 3.55
C HIS A 14 4.48 -11.18 3.55
N LEU A 15 5.74 -10.85 3.64
CA LEU A 15 6.30 -9.50 3.36
C LEU A 15 5.39 -8.30 3.71
N GLY A 16 4.96 -8.23 4.96
CA GLY A 16 4.08 -7.13 5.43
C GLY A 16 2.58 -7.40 5.25
N GLN A 17 2.20 -8.59 4.83
CA GLN A 17 0.82 -9.07 4.76
C GLN A 17 0.67 -10.36 5.57
N VAL A 18 -0.52 -10.63 6.06
CA VAL A 18 -0.84 -11.88 6.78
C VAL A 18 -2.14 -12.42 6.23
N ASP A 19 -2.06 -13.63 5.68
CA ASP A 19 -3.26 -14.37 5.30
C ASP A 19 -3.81 -15.10 6.52
N MET A 20 -5.11 -14.97 6.72
CA MET A 20 -5.83 -15.71 7.77
C MET A 20 -6.79 -16.70 7.13
N ARG A 21 -6.60 -18.00 7.41
CA ARG A 21 -7.44 -19.06 6.90
C ARG A 21 -8.30 -19.64 8.01
N ILE A 22 -9.61 -19.51 7.85
CA ILE A 22 -10.56 -20.17 8.76
C ILE A 22 -10.93 -21.52 8.18
N THR A 23 -10.90 -22.57 9.00
CA THR A 23 -11.30 -23.93 8.60
C THR A 23 -12.25 -24.51 9.63
N ALA A 24 -13.43 -24.95 9.17
CA ALA A 24 -14.44 -25.59 9.99
C ALA A 24 -14.72 -27.01 9.53
N ARG A 25 -15.07 -27.89 10.48
CA ARG A 25 -15.60 -29.24 10.23
C ARG A 25 -16.94 -29.37 10.89
N ALA A 26 -17.96 -29.83 10.14
CA ALA A 26 -19.30 -30.04 10.65
C ALA A 26 -19.99 -31.21 9.94
N GLY A 27 -21.11 -31.65 10.45
CA GLY A 27 -21.93 -32.72 9.86
C GLY A 27 -22.71 -32.27 8.60
N SER A 28 -22.77 -30.96 8.33
CA SER A 28 -23.36 -30.38 7.12
C SER A 28 -22.64 -29.13 6.68
N ALA A 29 -22.70 -28.79 5.38
CA ALA A 29 -22.15 -27.56 4.82
C ALA A 29 -22.74 -26.33 5.53
N GLN A 30 -24.06 -26.25 5.67
CA GLN A 30 -24.73 -25.14 6.34
C GLN A 30 -24.19 -24.89 7.75
N ARG A 31 -23.93 -25.96 8.53
CA ARG A 31 -23.37 -25.79 9.87
C ARG A 31 -21.89 -25.34 9.81
N ALA A 32 -21.13 -25.83 8.84
CA ALA A 32 -19.75 -25.38 8.62
C ALA A 32 -19.73 -23.88 8.27
N ASP A 33 -20.56 -23.43 7.36
CA ASP A 33 -20.67 -22.03 6.95
C ASP A 33 -21.00 -21.11 8.14
N GLN A 34 -22.00 -21.49 8.96
CA GLN A 34 -22.31 -20.74 10.19
C GLN A 34 -21.09 -20.60 11.12
N MET A 35 -20.34 -21.67 11.29
CA MET A 35 -19.13 -21.64 12.12
C MET A 35 -18.03 -20.77 11.53
N LEU A 36 -17.90 -20.73 10.20
CA LEU A 36 -16.97 -19.84 9.49
C LEU A 36 -17.39 -18.37 9.68
N ASP A 37 -18.67 -18.08 9.49
CA ASP A 37 -19.22 -16.72 9.61
C ASP A 37 -19.02 -16.16 11.04
N GLU A 38 -19.31 -16.96 12.08
CA GLU A 38 -19.09 -16.56 13.48
C GLU A 38 -17.63 -16.13 13.75
N VAL A 39 -16.65 -16.86 13.19
CA VAL A 39 -15.24 -16.52 13.36
C VAL A 39 -14.83 -15.35 12.47
N ALA A 40 -15.36 -15.27 11.26
CA ALA A 40 -15.09 -14.14 10.35
C ALA A 40 -15.61 -12.83 10.97
N ASP A 41 -16.78 -12.82 11.56
CA ASP A 41 -17.35 -11.65 12.23
C ASP A 41 -16.52 -11.21 13.44
N ASP A 42 -16.04 -12.17 14.25
CA ASP A 42 -15.14 -11.86 15.39
C ASP A 42 -13.80 -11.28 14.88
N LEU A 43 -13.26 -11.79 13.77
CA LEU A 43 -12.05 -11.23 13.14
C LEU A 43 -12.31 -9.82 12.59
N ARG A 44 -13.42 -9.59 11.90
CA ARG A 44 -13.81 -8.26 11.39
C ARG A 44 -13.93 -7.25 12.53
N ALA A 45 -14.58 -7.64 13.62
CA ALA A 45 -14.77 -6.78 14.80
C ALA A 45 -13.44 -6.40 15.47
N ARG A 46 -12.44 -7.31 15.47
CA ARG A 46 -11.15 -7.08 16.12
C ARG A 46 -10.14 -6.36 15.25
N LEU A 47 -10.12 -6.67 13.96
CA LEU A 47 -9.09 -6.21 13.03
C LEU A 47 -9.53 -5.00 12.23
N GLY A 48 -10.83 -4.87 11.96
CA GLY A 48 -11.38 -3.68 11.28
C GLY A 48 -10.62 -3.31 10.01
N ASP A 49 -10.12 -2.11 9.98
CA ASP A 49 -9.41 -1.54 8.82
C ASP A 49 -8.07 -2.25 8.48
N PHE A 50 -7.57 -3.16 9.32
CA PHE A 50 -6.41 -3.99 8.97
C PHE A 50 -6.76 -5.08 7.95
N ILE A 51 -8.02 -5.48 7.85
CA ILE A 51 -8.48 -6.39 6.81
C ILE A 51 -8.64 -5.59 5.51
N TYR A 52 -7.83 -5.93 4.50
CA TYR A 52 -7.91 -5.21 3.22
C TYR A 52 -8.86 -5.90 2.23
N ALA A 53 -9.05 -7.20 2.35
CA ALA A 53 -9.99 -7.97 1.53
C ALA A 53 -10.28 -9.34 2.14
N GLU A 54 -11.28 -10.01 1.60
CA GLU A 54 -11.64 -11.40 1.87
C GLU A 54 -11.63 -12.18 0.54
N GLY A 55 -11.33 -13.49 0.61
CA GLY A 55 -11.14 -14.33 -0.58
C GLY A 55 -9.82 -14.08 -1.30
N ASP A 56 -9.77 -14.37 -2.58
CA ASP A 56 -8.56 -14.31 -3.41
C ASP A 56 -8.31 -12.91 -4.00
N VAL A 57 -8.48 -11.86 -3.19
CA VAL A 57 -8.30 -10.48 -3.61
C VAL A 57 -6.93 -9.98 -3.15
N THR A 58 -6.11 -9.52 -4.09
CA THR A 58 -4.80 -8.95 -3.78
C THR A 58 -4.92 -7.52 -3.25
N LEU A 59 -3.89 -7.03 -2.56
CA LEU A 59 -3.86 -5.66 -2.03
C LEU A 59 -3.98 -4.63 -3.16
N GLU A 60 -3.28 -4.84 -4.27
CA GLU A 60 -3.36 -3.97 -5.44
C GLU A 60 -4.74 -3.96 -6.10
N ALA A 61 -5.43 -5.11 -6.14
CA ALA A 61 -6.81 -5.16 -6.63
C ALA A 61 -7.78 -4.41 -5.71
N ALA A 62 -7.63 -4.56 -4.39
CA ALA A 62 -8.42 -3.82 -3.42
C ALA A 62 -8.19 -2.30 -3.53
N VAL A 63 -6.95 -1.86 -3.79
CA VAL A 63 -6.62 -0.44 -4.01
C VAL A 63 -7.21 0.07 -5.32
N ALA A 64 -7.07 -0.67 -6.43
CA ALA A 64 -7.62 -0.28 -7.72
C ALA A 64 -9.15 -0.13 -7.65
N GLU A 65 -9.83 -1.09 -7.01
CA GLU A 65 -11.28 -1.01 -6.78
C GLU A 65 -11.66 0.19 -5.89
N ALA A 66 -10.91 0.47 -4.83
CA ALA A 66 -11.17 1.60 -3.96
C ALA A 66 -11.02 2.95 -4.69
N LEU A 67 -9.99 3.09 -5.54
CA LEU A 67 -9.79 4.25 -6.40
C LEU A 67 -10.97 4.43 -7.37
N ALA A 68 -11.36 3.37 -8.07
CA ALA A 68 -12.48 3.39 -9.00
C ALA A 68 -13.80 3.77 -8.31
N ARG A 69 -14.07 3.18 -7.14
CA ARG A 69 -15.28 3.46 -6.35
C ARG A 69 -15.33 4.91 -5.87
N ALA A 70 -14.17 5.48 -5.52
CA ALA A 70 -14.07 6.88 -5.10
C ALA A 70 -14.02 7.87 -6.28
N GLY A 71 -13.97 7.39 -7.52
CA GLY A 71 -13.83 8.23 -8.72
C GLY A 71 -12.46 8.92 -8.81
N HIS A 72 -11.43 8.31 -8.22
CA HIS A 72 -10.07 8.86 -8.22
C HIS A 72 -9.19 8.21 -9.27
N THR A 73 -8.34 9.04 -9.88
CA THR A 73 -7.20 8.62 -10.69
C THR A 73 -5.90 8.98 -9.96
N LEU A 74 -4.88 8.15 -10.13
CA LEU A 74 -3.63 8.19 -9.37
C LEU A 74 -2.43 8.43 -10.28
N ALA A 75 -1.59 9.40 -9.92
CA ALA A 75 -0.21 9.47 -10.41
C ALA A 75 0.74 8.85 -9.36
N LEU A 76 1.71 8.08 -9.81
CA LEU A 76 2.70 7.41 -8.99
C LEU A 76 4.10 7.99 -9.17
N VAL A 77 4.83 8.18 -8.08
CA VAL A 77 6.27 8.45 -8.09
C VAL A 77 6.98 7.43 -7.23
N GLU A 78 7.97 6.80 -7.79
CA GLU A 78 8.73 5.75 -7.12
C GLU A 78 10.22 5.97 -7.27
N THR A 79 10.99 5.70 -6.21
CA THR A 79 12.44 5.65 -6.27
C THR A 79 12.94 4.26 -5.89
N ASN A 80 12.96 3.92 -4.61
CA ASN A 80 13.54 2.68 -4.09
C ASN A 80 12.75 1.40 -4.42
N THR A 81 11.51 1.50 -4.80
CA THR A 81 10.69 0.37 -5.29
C THR A 81 10.99 0.00 -6.75
N GLY A 82 11.59 0.93 -7.51
CA GLY A 82 11.97 0.68 -8.91
C GLY A 82 10.79 0.43 -9.84
N GLY A 83 9.62 0.98 -9.54
CA GLY A 83 8.40 0.82 -10.36
C GLY A 83 7.54 -0.39 -9.98
N GLU A 84 7.85 -1.08 -8.89
CA GLU A 84 7.08 -2.26 -8.48
C GLU A 84 5.63 -1.92 -8.11
N VAL A 85 5.41 -0.79 -7.43
CA VAL A 85 4.06 -0.37 -7.04
C VAL A 85 3.18 -0.11 -8.27
N ALA A 86 3.73 0.61 -9.25
CA ALA A 86 3.04 0.89 -10.51
C ALA A 86 2.76 -0.38 -11.30
N ALA A 87 3.74 -1.27 -11.42
CA ALA A 87 3.59 -2.52 -12.15
C ALA A 87 2.50 -3.40 -11.54
N ARG A 88 2.49 -3.54 -10.22
CA ARG A 88 1.48 -4.32 -9.50
C ARG A 88 0.09 -3.72 -9.64
N LEU A 89 -0.03 -2.41 -9.41
CA LEU A 89 -1.33 -1.75 -9.49
C LEU A 89 -1.93 -1.88 -10.89
N ARG A 90 -1.12 -1.70 -11.94
CA ARG A 90 -1.57 -1.87 -13.33
C ARG A 90 -1.93 -3.31 -13.68
N SER A 91 -1.31 -4.30 -13.06
CA SER A 91 -1.65 -5.70 -13.27
C SER A 91 -3.00 -6.10 -12.63
N ALA A 92 -3.52 -5.30 -11.72
CA ALA A 92 -4.80 -5.53 -11.10
C ALA A 92 -5.96 -5.20 -12.06
N PRO A 93 -7.13 -5.85 -11.92
CA PRO A 93 -8.32 -5.48 -12.68
C PRO A 93 -8.65 -3.98 -12.50
N GLY A 94 -8.79 -3.26 -13.61
CA GLY A 94 -9.03 -1.81 -13.61
C GLY A 94 -7.83 -0.92 -13.24
N GLY A 95 -6.67 -1.52 -13.02
CA GLY A 95 -5.49 -0.82 -12.54
C GLY A 95 -4.90 0.20 -13.52
N ASP A 96 -4.97 -0.07 -14.81
CA ASP A 96 -4.52 0.86 -15.86
C ASP A 96 -5.33 2.17 -15.86
N GLN A 97 -6.64 2.08 -15.63
CA GLN A 97 -7.51 3.23 -15.51
C GLN A 97 -7.32 3.95 -14.17
N ALA A 98 -7.08 3.21 -13.10
CA ALA A 98 -6.88 3.75 -11.76
C ALA A 98 -5.53 4.50 -11.64
N ALA A 99 -4.48 4.00 -12.29
CA ALA A 99 -3.13 4.58 -12.24
C ALA A 99 -2.56 4.82 -13.64
N PRO A 100 -3.09 5.81 -14.39
CA PRO A 100 -2.69 6.07 -15.77
C PRO A 100 -1.26 6.58 -15.90
N SER A 101 -0.65 7.08 -14.84
CA SER A 101 0.70 7.65 -14.88
C SER A 101 1.59 7.16 -13.77
N SER A 102 2.86 6.92 -14.11
CA SER A 102 3.91 6.66 -13.11
C SER A 102 5.24 7.24 -13.56
N LEU A 103 6.01 7.72 -12.60
CA LEU A 103 7.37 8.18 -12.76
C LEU A 103 8.27 7.35 -11.83
N VAL A 104 9.25 6.68 -12.42
CA VAL A 104 10.27 5.93 -11.69
C VAL A 104 11.59 6.64 -11.90
N VAL A 105 12.23 7.07 -10.84
CA VAL A 105 13.52 7.78 -10.87
C VAL A 105 14.50 7.12 -9.90
N ALA A 106 15.78 7.14 -10.21
CA ALA A 106 16.79 6.58 -9.31
C ALA A 106 16.98 7.46 -8.06
N SER A 107 16.78 8.76 -8.21
CA SER A 107 16.81 9.71 -7.10
C SER A 107 15.83 10.86 -7.34
N LEU A 108 15.48 11.57 -6.27
CA LEU A 108 14.61 12.75 -6.39
C LEU A 108 15.27 13.90 -7.14
N ALA A 109 16.59 13.99 -7.14
CA ALA A 109 17.32 15.01 -7.90
C ALA A 109 17.01 14.94 -9.40
N GLU A 110 16.69 13.76 -9.93
CA GLU A 110 16.31 13.55 -11.32
C GLU A 110 14.95 14.16 -11.68
N MET A 111 14.16 14.50 -10.68
CA MET A 111 12.87 15.18 -10.90
C MET A 111 13.04 16.62 -11.38
N GLY A 112 14.27 17.19 -11.34
CA GLY A 112 14.64 18.49 -11.88
C GLY A 112 14.46 19.65 -10.90
N PRO A 113 14.44 20.92 -11.38
CA PRO A 113 14.47 22.10 -10.52
C PRO A 113 13.35 22.09 -9.47
N GLY A 114 13.71 22.29 -8.20
CA GLY A 114 12.79 22.26 -7.07
C GLY A 114 12.61 20.88 -6.42
N ALA A 115 13.26 19.82 -6.93
CA ALA A 115 13.34 18.57 -6.21
C ALA A 115 14.31 18.69 -5.01
N PRO A 116 14.02 18.03 -3.87
CA PRO A 116 14.93 18.05 -2.72
C PRO A 116 16.29 17.45 -3.07
N ALA A 117 17.37 18.12 -2.67
CA ALA A 117 18.73 17.69 -3.00
C ALA A 117 19.22 16.52 -2.14
N ASP A 118 18.69 16.38 -0.92
CA ASP A 118 19.03 15.33 0.04
C ASP A 118 17.78 14.77 0.68
N THR A 119 17.64 13.47 0.61
CA THR A 119 16.45 12.77 1.07
C THR A 119 16.63 12.11 2.44
N ALA A 120 17.84 12.01 2.93
CA ALA A 120 18.16 11.28 4.16
C ALA A 120 17.72 12.02 5.44
N SER A 121 17.55 13.36 5.36
CA SER A 121 17.30 14.21 6.53
C SER A 121 15.94 14.93 6.51
N GLN A 122 15.12 14.73 5.49
CA GLN A 122 14.00 15.63 5.23
C GLN A 122 12.64 15.03 5.60
N ALA A 123 11.96 15.71 6.51
CA ALA A 123 10.64 15.35 7.02
C ALA A 123 9.51 15.52 5.98
N GLY A 124 8.44 14.79 6.17
CA GLY A 124 7.27 14.62 5.30
C GLY A 124 6.76 15.81 4.48
N ALA A 125 7.05 17.07 4.85
CA ALA A 125 6.63 18.25 4.09
C ALA A 125 7.30 18.37 2.71
N GLU A 126 8.55 17.90 2.57
CA GLU A 126 9.28 17.96 1.30
C GLU A 126 8.87 16.84 0.35
N TRP A 127 8.54 15.67 0.89
CA TRP A 127 7.94 14.58 0.15
C TRP A 127 6.57 14.96 -0.41
N ALA A 128 5.85 15.78 0.33
CA ALA A 128 4.61 16.39 -0.12
C ALA A 128 4.82 17.29 -1.34
N ALA A 129 5.90 18.06 -1.34
CA ALA A 129 6.27 18.90 -2.48
C ALA A 129 6.63 18.06 -3.71
N VAL A 130 7.38 16.96 -3.50
CA VAL A 130 7.74 16.00 -4.56
C VAL A 130 6.51 15.35 -5.17
N THR A 131 5.56 14.93 -4.35
CA THR A 131 4.33 14.32 -4.81
C THR A 131 3.48 15.29 -5.64
N ARG A 132 3.41 16.57 -5.23
CA ARG A 132 2.73 17.62 -6.00
C ARG A 132 3.45 17.93 -7.31
N LEU A 133 4.78 17.98 -7.30
CA LEU A 133 5.60 18.15 -8.50
C LEU A 133 5.40 16.99 -9.48
N ALA A 134 5.29 15.79 -9.00
CA ALA A 134 5.03 14.62 -9.82
C ALA A 134 3.66 14.68 -10.47
N ALA A 135 2.63 15.02 -9.72
CA ALA A 135 1.27 15.18 -10.23
C ALA A 135 1.21 16.33 -11.27
N ALA A 136 1.87 17.46 -10.99
CA ALA A 136 1.93 18.60 -11.92
C ALA A 136 2.71 18.29 -13.19
N ARG A 137 3.80 17.47 -13.09
CA ARG A 137 4.60 17.08 -14.26
C ARG A 137 3.96 16.01 -15.13
N ALA A 138 3.17 15.15 -14.55
CA ALA A 138 2.43 14.17 -15.31
C ALA A 138 1.44 14.82 -16.29
N ASN A 139 1.20 16.15 -16.16
CA ASN A 139 0.28 16.95 -16.98
C ASN A 139 -1.07 16.25 -17.18
N LEU A 140 -1.47 15.48 -16.16
CA LEU A 140 -2.63 14.62 -16.16
C LEU A 140 -3.67 15.22 -15.22
N ASP A 141 -4.90 15.16 -15.66
CA ASP A 141 -6.07 15.40 -14.81
C ASP A 141 -6.24 14.23 -13.81
N VAL A 142 -5.31 14.17 -12.85
CA VAL A 142 -5.35 13.18 -11.77
C VAL A 142 -5.78 13.82 -10.47
N SER A 143 -6.64 13.14 -9.76
CA SER A 143 -7.16 13.64 -8.48
C SER A 143 -6.25 13.35 -7.29
N LEU A 144 -5.36 12.36 -7.41
CA LEU A 144 -4.43 11.93 -6.37
C LEU A 144 -3.02 11.73 -6.93
N ALA A 145 -2.02 11.92 -6.06
CA ALA A 145 -0.68 11.44 -6.32
C ALA A 145 -0.16 10.65 -5.11
N LEU A 146 0.52 9.54 -5.37
CA LEU A 146 1.21 8.72 -4.38
C LEU A 146 2.71 8.74 -4.67
N ALA A 147 3.51 9.17 -3.71
CA ALA A 147 4.96 9.03 -3.75
C ALA A 147 5.39 7.92 -2.80
N VAL A 148 6.22 7.00 -3.29
CA VAL A 148 6.91 5.98 -2.51
C VAL A 148 8.40 6.12 -2.78
N CYS A 149 9.05 6.81 -1.88
CA CYS A 149 10.39 7.30 -2.12
C CYS A 149 11.27 7.05 -0.90
N GLY A 150 12.47 6.56 -1.09
CA GLY A 150 13.35 6.22 0.01
C GLY A 150 14.82 6.32 -0.31
N VAL A 151 15.57 6.35 0.77
CA VAL A 151 17.02 6.21 0.74
C VAL A 151 17.35 4.73 0.82
N MET A 152 18.17 4.29 -0.09
CA MET A 152 18.69 2.94 -0.11
C MET A 152 20.03 2.93 0.61
N ASP A 153 20.14 2.18 1.71
CA ASP A 153 21.43 1.92 2.35
C ASP A 153 22.02 0.63 1.75
N PRO A 154 23.06 0.74 0.92
CA PRO A 154 23.74 -0.43 0.34
C PRO A 154 24.56 -1.23 1.36
N GLY A 155 24.73 -0.73 2.58
CA GLY A 155 25.57 -1.30 3.63
C GLY A 155 24.90 -2.27 4.59
N ALA A 156 23.69 -2.69 4.29
CA ALA A 156 22.91 -3.57 5.17
C ALA A 156 23.48 -4.99 5.25
N GLY A 157 23.57 -5.52 6.45
CA GLY A 157 24.15 -6.83 6.78
C GLY A 157 23.42 -8.05 6.16
N PRO A 158 23.71 -9.29 6.57
CA PRO A 158 23.31 -10.53 5.89
C PRO A 158 21.79 -10.77 5.81
N TYR A 159 21.01 -10.01 6.53
CA TYR A 159 19.56 -9.91 6.39
C TYR A 159 19.14 -8.50 5.96
N GLY A 160 20.00 -7.80 5.30
CA GLY A 160 20.10 -6.37 4.99
C GLY A 160 18.93 -5.70 4.33
N ALA A 161 17.87 -6.44 4.09
CA ALA A 161 16.67 -6.02 3.42
C ALA A 161 15.90 -4.87 4.10
N PHE A 162 16.20 -4.55 5.34
CA PHE A 162 15.35 -3.68 6.15
C PHE A 162 16.07 -2.44 6.72
N ARG A 163 17.24 -2.09 6.19
CA ARG A 163 17.89 -0.83 6.54
C ARG A 163 17.63 0.22 5.49
N GLY A 164 16.99 1.27 5.92
CA GLY A 164 16.66 2.43 5.12
C GLY A 164 15.37 3.05 5.59
N GLU A 165 15.13 4.22 5.12
CA GLU A 165 13.89 4.95 5.38
C GLU A 165 13.15 5.11 4.06
N THR A 166 11.85 4.81 4.08
CA THR A 166 10.96 5.10 2.96
C THR A 166 9.90 6.08 3.41
N TYR A 167 9.69 7.08 2.62
CA TYR A 167 8.63 8.05 2.80
C TYR A 167 7.50 7.75 1.83
N VAL A 168 6.29 7.72 2.35
CA VAL A 168 5.08 7.57 1.56
C VAL A 168 4.25 8.83 1.74
N ALA A 169 3.88 9.46 0.65
CA ALA A 169 3.05 10.65 0.67
C ALA A 169 1.88 10.51 -0.30
N ILE A 170 0.69 10.94 0.16
CA ILE A 170 -0.52 11.04 -0.65
C ILE A 170 -0.87 12.52 -0.75
N ALA A 171 -0.92 13.03 -1.98
CA ALA A 171 -1.31 14.41 -2.25
C ALA A 171 -2.65 14.47 -2.97
N THR A 172 -3.46 15.41 -2.52
CA THR A 172 -4.65 15.90 -3.20
C THR A 172 -4.44 17.35 -3.61
N PRO A 173 -5.31 17.99 -4.39
CA PRO A 173 -5.24 19.43 -4.63
C PRO A 173 -5.27 20.27 -3.34
N ALA A 174 -5.92 19.79 -2.29
CA ALA A 174 -6.15 20.55 -1.05
C ALA A 174 -5.17 20.20 0.08
N ALA A 175 -4.65 18.97 0.12
CA ALA A 175 -3.88 18.49 1.28
C ALA A 175 -2.84 17.46 0.89
N VAL A 176 -1.87 17.25 1.79
CA VAL A 176 -0.90 16.16 1.70
C VAL A 176 -0.84 15.44 3.04
N VAL A 177 -0.87 14.12 2.96
CA VAL A 177 -0.62 13.22 4.10
C VAL A 177 0.64 12.45 3.80
N SER A 178 1.57 12.41 4.76
CA SER A 178 2.80 11.66 4.61
C SER A 178 3.14 10.87 5.86
N THR A 179 3.86 9.77 5.67
CA THR A 179 4.38 8.96 6.77
C THR A 179 5.75 8.40 6.39
N ARG A 180 6.55 8.11 7.42
CA ARG A 180 7.80 7.38 7.29
C ARG A 180 7.57 5.91 7.60
N LEU A 181 8.14 5.05 6.78
CA LEU A 181 8.25 3.63 7.03
C LEU A 181 9.70 3.31 7.41
N ASP A 182 9.91 2.64 8.54
CA ASP A 182 11.25 2.18 8.98
C ASP A 182 11.66 0.90 8.22
N VAL A 183 11.40 0.91 6.93
CA VAL A 183 11.77 -0.15 5.98
C VAL A 183 12.34 0.49 4.73
N GLY A 184 13.38 -0.10 4.21
CA GLY A 184 14.02 0.28 2.97
C GLY A 184 14.94 -0.83 2.52
N GLY A 185 15.49 -0.71 1.34
CA GLY A 185 16.40 -1.68 0.78
C GLY A 185 16.30 -1.76 -0.73
N VAL A 186 17.22 -2.50 -1.32
CA VAL A 186 17.39 -2.62 -2.78
C VAL A 186 16.95 -3.97 -3.34
N ASP A 187 16.76 -4.95 -2.47
CA ASP A 187 16.37 -6.29 -2.89
C ASP A 187 14.84 -6.42 -3.11
N ALA A 188 14.44 -7.49 -3.75
CA ALA A 188 13.04 -7.73 -4.08
C ALA A 188 12.12 -7.82 -2.85
N VAL A 189 12.64 -8.30 -1.72
CA VAL A 189 11.89 -8.45 -0.47
C VAL A 189 11.57 -7.08 0.12
N ALA A 190 12.59 -6.21 0.19
CA ALA A 190 12.46 -4.85 0.67
C ALA A 190 11.51 -4.02 -0.23
N ARG A 191 11.71 -4.08 -1.55
CA ARG A 191 10.83 -3.39 -2.51
C ARG A 191 9.38 -3.82 -2.35
N ARG A 192 9.13 -5.12 -2.19
CA ARG A 192 7.79 -5.66 -1.97
C ARG A 192 7.19 -5.18 -0.67
N GLY A 193 7.95 -5.21 0.44
CA GLY A 193 7.51 -4.71 1.74
C GLY A 193 7.17 -3.23 1.74
N VAL A 194 8.04 -2.42 1.13
CA VAL A 194 7.82 -0.98 0.94
C VAL A 194 6.61 -0.71 0.07
N GLY A 195 6.46 -1.43 -1.04
CA GLY A 195 5.30 -1.32 -1.92
C GLY A 195 3.98 -1.65 -1.21
N ASN A 196 3.98 -2.71 -0.39
CA ASN A 196 2.83 -3.05 0.45
C ASN A 196 2.48 -1.92 1.43
N GLY A 197 3.50 -1.31 2.07
CA GLY A 197 3.29 -0.16 2.95
C GLY A 197 2.64 1.02 2.23
N GLY A 198 3.12 1.37 1.04
CA GLY A 198 2.56 2.45 0.23
C GLY A 198 1.12 2.19 -0.21
N LEU A 199 0.84 1.01 -0.74
CA LEU A 199 -0.50 0.61 -1.16
C LEU A 199 -1.47 0.55 0.02
N ASN A 200 -1.03 0.03 1.19
CA ASN A 200 -1.89 -0.03 2.36
C ASN A 200 -2.21 1.35 2.93
N LEU A 201 -1.25 2.27 2.94
CA LEU A 201 -1.51 3.66 3.35
C LEU A 201 -2.55 4.32 2.44
N LEU A 202 -2.41 4.15 1.11
CA LEU A 202 -3.38 4.67 0.14
C LEU A 202 -4.77 4.08 0.38
N ARG A 203 -4.87 2.77 0.58
CA ARG A 203 -6.13 2.09 0.89
C ARG A 203 -6.79 2.65 2.16
N GLN A 204 -6.02 2.79 3.23
CA GLN A 204 -6.53 3.33 4.50
C GLN A 204 -6.99 4.78 4.35
N TRP A 205 -6.25 5.59 3.59
CA TRP A 205 -6.64 6.97 3.30
C TRP A 205 -7.96 7.02 2.51
N LEU A 206 -8.10 6.21 1.45
CA LEU A 206 -9.34 6.13 0.67
C LEU A 206 -10.54 5.71 1.53
N ALA A 207 -10.35 4.73 2.43
CA ALA A 207 -11.39 4.30 3.36
C ALA A 207 -11.80 5.40 4.35
N SER A 208 -10.84 6.20 4.84
CA SER A 208 -11.13 7.31 5.76
C SER A 208 -11.82 8.49 5.07
N ALA A 209 -11.37 8.85 3.86
CA ALA A 209 -11.98 9.91 3.05
C ALA A 209 -13.43 9.57 2.67
N GLY A 210 -13.70 8.30 2.35
CA GLY A 210 -15.05 7.83 2.08
C GLY A 210 -16.00 7.95 3.28
N ARG A 211 -15.50 7.78 4.51
CA ARG A 211 -16.29 7.97 5.75
C ARG A 211 -16.55 9.44 6.08
N ALA A 212 -15.64 10.34 5.72
CA ALA A 212 -15.81 11.77 5.96
C ALA A 212 -16.84 12.45 5.04
N ASN A 213 -17.20 11.80 3.94
CA ASN A 213 -18.13 12.30 2.92
C ASN A 213 -19.55 11.68 3.06
N GLN A 214 -19.80 10.85 4.07
CA GLN A 214 -21.11 10.30 4.44
C GLN A 214 -21.69 11.02 5.66
#